data_c138868b9c406b05e9a48833d305b3c2
#
_entry.id   c138868b9c406b05e9a48833d305b3c2
#
_cell.length_a   1.000
_cell.length_b   1.000
_cell.length_c   1.000
_cell.angle_alpha   90.00
_cell.angle_beta   90.00
_cell.angle_gamma   90.00
#
_symmetry.space_group_name_H-M   'P 1'
#
loop_
_entity.id
_entity.type
_entity.pdbx_description
1 polymer ?
#
loop_
_entity_poly.entity_id
_entity_poly.type
_entity_poly.pdbx_seq_one_letter_code
_entity_poly.pdbx_strand_id
1 'polypeptide(L)'
;MNIAVITGASSGLGAEYARTIIQSGEKLDEIWLIARRKERLNKFAEEYRQVAIRPVALDLSTNHSYDELDELLKQENVSIKILINNAGFERPGKFISMDKTDILSMIDLNIKGFTMINRVCIPYMKAGSIAIMTCSVSSFCPVPNQAVYSASKIYVRFLSRALREECKNDGIHIMAMCPGNMDTEMNPKGGNSQSDKVDKLPFLNMGVITKKSLLLAKKGRAIYTPGTFYRMYRIASKIFPSAWMIKIVGRTYQ
;
A
#
# COMPACT_ATOMS: atom_id res chain seq x y z
N MET A 1 23.23 6.73 5.65
CA MET A 1 22.90 5.76 4.59
C MET A 1 21.53 6.11 3.97
N ASN A 2 21.42 6.17 2.64
CA ASN A 2 20.17 6.46 1.93
C ASN A 2 19.44 5.15 1.58
N ILE A 3 18.21 4.98 2.05
CA ILE A 3 17.49 3.72 1.86
C ILE A 3 16.10 3.90 1.24
N ALA A 4 15.59 2.80 0.65
CA ALA A 4 14.16 2.62 0.44
C ALA A 4 13.61 1.63 1.47
N VAL A 5 12.43 1.91 1.99
CA VAL A 5 11.69 1.01 2.89
C VAL A 5 10.39 0.58 2.20
N ILE A 6 10.16 -0.73 2.10
CA ILE A 6 8.99 -1.30 1.42
C ILE A 6 8.31 -2.30 2.34
N THR A 7 7.08 -2.01 2.78
CA THR A 7 6.30 -2.94 3.59
C THR A 7 5.41 -3.84 2.72
N GLY A 8 5.16 -5.07 3.17
CA GLY A 8 4.43 -6.07 2.39
C GLY A 8 5.21 -6.54 1.16
N ALA A 9 6.54 -6.55 1.23
CA ALA A 9 7.44 -6.79 0.11
C ALA A 9 7.59 -8.25 -0.31
N SER A 10 6.99 -9.21 0.40
CA SER A 10 7.16 -10.65 0.11
C SER A 10 6.35 -11.15 -1.10
N SER A 11 5.46 -10.35 -1.68
CA SER A 11 4.67 -10.71 -2.87
C SER A 11 3.95 -9.49 -3.49
N GLY A 12 3.27 -9.73 -4.62
CA GLY A 12 2.34 -8.79 -5.24
C GLY A 12 2.94 -7.40 -5.49
N LEU A 13 2.18 -6.37 -5.13
CA LEU A 13 2.53 -4.98 -5.41
C LEU A 13 3.80 -4.52 -4.67
N GLY A 14 4.03 -5.01 -3.43
CA GLY A 14 5.25 -4.64 -2.67
C GLY A 14 6.53 -5.18 -3.32
N ALA A 15 6.53 -6.44 -3.76
CA ALA A 15 7.64 -7.02 -4.51
C ALA A 15 7.84 -6.31 -5.85
N GLU A 16 6.76 -5.90 -6.52
CA GLU A 16 6.86 -5.17 -7.78
C GLU A 16 7.41 -3.75 -7.59
N TYR A 17 7.11 -3.09 -6.48
CA TYR A 17 7.78 -1.83 -6.11
C TYR A 17 9.28 -2.02 -5.94
N ALA A 18 9.72 -3.09 -5.27
CA ALA A 18 11.13 -3.40 -5.12
C ALA A 18 11.82 -3.56 -6.49
N ARG A 19 11.23 -4.36 -7.40
CA ARG A 19 11.75 -4.51 -8.78
C ARG A 19 11.83 -3.17 -9.50
N THR A 20 10.77 -2.38 -9.41
CA THR A 20 10.70 -1.07 -10.07
C THR A 20 11.76 -0.10 -9.55
N ILE A 21 12.01 -0.07 -8.24
CA ILE A 21 13.03 0.78 -7.63
C ILE A 21 14.43 0.34 -8.07
N ILE A 22 14.71 -0.97 -8.08
CA ILE A 22 15.97 -1.52 -8.59
C ILE A 22 16.21 -1.09 -10.05
N GLN A 23 15.18 -1.23 -10.89
CA GLN A 23 15.27 -0.88 -12.32
C GLN A 23 15.33 0.63 -12.59
N SER A 24 14.90 1.45 -11.65
CA SER A 24 14.87 2.92 -11.83
C SER A 24 16.24 3.58 -11.73
N GLY A 25 17.25 2.86 -11.22
CA GLY A 25 18.60 3.40 -11.03
C GLY A 25 18.69 4.46 -9.93
N GLU A 26 17.76 4.42 -8.95
CA GLU A 26 17.81 5.31 -7.79
C GLU A 26 19.11 5.10 -7.01
N LYS A 27 19.77 6.19 -6.65
CA LYS A 27 20.99 6.16 -5.82
C LYS A 27 20.62 5.89 -4.37
N LEU A 28 20.54 4.62 -4.04
CA LEU A 28 20.26 4.09 -2.70
C LEU A 28 21.42 3.21 -2.25
N ASP A 29 21.72 3.27 -0.97
CA ASP A 29 22.73 2.40 -0.36
C ASP A 29 22.12 1.01 -0.09
N GLU A 30 20.86 0.95 0.36
CA GLU A 30 20.14 -0.30 0.59
C GLU A 30 18.64 -0.18 0.27
N ILE A 31 18.00 -1.33 0.01
CA ILE A 31 16.54 -1.48 -0.06
C ILE A 31 16.09 -2.42 1.07
N TRP A 32 15.33 -1.91 2.02
CA TRP A 32 14.79 -2.69 3.14
C TRP A 32 13.42 -3.26 2.78
N LEU A 33 13.35 -4.59 2.72
CA LEU A 33 12.13 -5.32 2.40
C LEU A 33 11.51 -5.85 3.69
N ILE A 34 10.35 -5.33 4.08
CA ILE A 34 9.69 -5.67 5.33
C ILE A 34 8.47 -6.54 5.06
N ALA A 35 8.43 -7.75 5.63
CA ALA A 35 7.28 -8.66 5.64
C ALA A 35 7.51 -9.81 6.64
N ARG A 36 6.45 -10.59 6.92
CA ARG A 36 6.53 -11.75 7.83
C ARG A 36 7.30 -12.95 7.25
N ARG A 37 7.21 -13.16 5.94
CA ARG A 37 7.74 -14.34 5.25
C ARG A 37 9.22 -14.16 4.91
N LYS A 38 10.11 -14.44 5.88
CA LYS A 38 11.57 -14.24 5.77
C LYS A 38 12.17 -14.95 4.55
N GLU A 39 11.75 -16.19 4.29
CA GLU A 39 12.26 -17.02 3.19
C GLU A 39 12.01 -16.34 1.84
N ARG A 40 10.85 -15.70 1.66
CA ARG A 40 10.53 -14.99 0.42
C ARG A 40 11.35 -13.71 0.24
N LEU A 41 11.63 -13.01 1.33
CA LEU A 41 12.49 -11.83 1.32
C LEU A 41 13.92 -12.20 0.98
N ASN A 42 14.45 -13.27 1.58
CA ASN A 42 15.77 -13.80 1.29
C ASN A 42 15.90 -14.24 -0.16
N LYS A 43 14.93 -15.00 -0.67
CA LYS A 43 14.89 -15.42 -2.09
C LYS A 43 14.90 -14.19 -3.03
N PHE A 44 14.14 -13.15 -2.70
CA PHE A 44 14.15 -11.91 -3.49
C PHE A 44 15.54 -11.24 -3.46
N ALA A 45 16.19 -11.17 -2.28
CA ALA A 45 17.53 -10.61 -2.15
C ALA A 45 18.58 -11.41 -2.95
N GLU A 46 18.46 -12.74 -2.97
CA GLU A 46 19.32 -13.63 -3.77
C GLU A 46 19.14 -13.45 -5.28
N GLU A 47 17.91 -13.17 -5.74
CA GLU A 47 17.60 -12.90 -7.15
C GLU A 47 18.24 -11.59 -7.64
N TYR A 48 18.41 -10.59 -6.74
CA TYR A 48 18.91 -9.24 -7.06
C TYR A 48 20.24 -8.92 -6.34
N ARG A 49 21.22 -9.84 -6.37
CA ARG A 49 22.52 -9.71 -5.66
C ARG A 49 23.34 -8.48 -6.04
N GLN A 50 23.07 -7.86 -7.18
CA GLN A 50 23.74 -6.64 -7.63
C GLN A 50 23.31 -5.37 -6.87
N VAL A 51 22.28 -5.46 -6.02
CA VAL A 51 21.78 -4.37 -5.19
C VAL A 51 21.80 -4.79 -3.74
N ALA A 52 22.21 -3.91 -2.85
CA ALA A 52 22.15 -4.19 -1.42
C ALA A 52 20.69 -4.21 -0.95
N ILE A 53 20.19 -5.40 -0.67
CA ILE A 53 18.83 -5.63 -0.17
C ILE A 53 18.93 -6.19 1.24
N ARG A 54 18.21 -5.55 2.18
CA ARG A 54 18.09 -6.00 3.56
C ARG A 54 16.71 -6.62 3.80
N PRO A 55 16.60 -7.95 3.95
CA PRO A 55 15.38 -8.61 4.43
C PRO A 55 15.14 -8.29 5.91
N VAL A 56 13.97 -7.73 6.23
CA VAL A 56 13.55 -7.42 7.61
C VAL A 56 12.25 -8.16 7.90
N ALA A 57 12.33 -9.24 8.66
CA ALA A 57 11.21 -10.12 8.94
C ALA A 57 10.42 -9.61 10.15
N LEU A 58 9.38 -8.80 9.91
CA LEU A 58 8.53 -8.22 10.94
C LEU A 58 7.05 -8.47 10.69
N ASP A 59 6.29 -8.74 11.75
CA ASP A 59 4.84 -8.75 11.73
C ASP A 59 4.28 -7.38 12.13
N LEU A 60 3.91 -6.59 11.14
CA LEU A 60 3.41 -5.23 11.34
C LEU A 60 2.00 -5.15 11.95
N SER A 61 1.43 -6.26 12.40
CA SER A 61 0.22 -6.29 13.23
C SER A 61 0.52 -6.20 14.73
N THR A 62 1.80 -6.34 15.14
CA THR A 62 2.24 -6.36 16.54
C THR A 62 2.97 -5.08 16.94
N ASN A 63 2.84 -4.68 18.20
CA ASN A 63 3.46 -3.44 18.69
C ASN A 63 4.99 -3.53 18.73
N HIS A 64 5.54 -4.67 19.15
CA HIS A 64 6.99 -4.90 19.24
C HIS A 64 7.72 -4.62 17.91
N SER A 65 7.09 -4.96 16.78
CA SER A 65 7.71 -4.75 15.46
C SER A 65 7.98 -3.28 15.13
N TYR A 66 7.25 -2.36 15.72
CA TYR A 66 7.47 -0.92 15.48
C TYR A 66 8.70 -0.41 16.25
N ASP A 67 8.86 -0.88 17.48
CA ASP A 67 10.02 -0.54 18.32
C ASP A 67 11.28 -1.15 17.71
N GLU A 68 11.23 -2.41 17.27
CA GLU A 68 12.33 -3.08 16.58
C GLU A 68 12.74 -2.35 15.29
N LEU A 69 11.76 -1.91 14.49
CA LEU A 69 12.06 -1.14 13.29
C LEU A 69 12.69 0.22 13.61
N ASP A 70 12.18 0.93 14.63
CA ASP A 70 12.72 2.24 15.01
C ASP A 70 14.15 2.12 15.54
N GLU A 71 14.45 1.09 16.32
CA GLU A 71 15.81 0.78 16.79
C GLU A 71 16.76 0.49 15.62
N LEU A 72 16.34 -0.34 14.65
CA LEU A 72 17.14 -0.62 13.45
C LEU A 72 17.44 0.65 12.65
N LEU A 73 16.43 1.51 12.44
CA LEU A 73 16.61 2.78 11.72
C LEU A 73 17.60 3.72 12.44
N LYS A 74 17.55 3.76 13.77
CA LYS A 74 18.48 4.56 14.60
C LYS A 74 19.90 4.02 14.53
N GLN A 75 20.08 2.73 14.76
CA GLN A 75 21.40 2.07 14.79
C GLN A 75 22.15 2.26 13.47
N GLU A 76 21.44 2.15 12.35
CA GLU A 76 22.03 2.28 11.02
C GLU A 76 22.17 3.73 10.53
N ASN A 77 21.71 4.71 11.31
CA ASN A 77 21.75 6.14 10.98
C ASN A 77 21.27 6.43 9.54
N VAL A 78 20.07 5.97 9.24
CA VAL A 78 19.50 6.00 7.88
C VAL A 78 18.84 7.34 7.53
N SER A 79 18.75 7.58 6.22
CA SER A 79 17.86 8.58 5.62
C SER A 79 16.93 7.86 4.63
N ILE A 80 15.64 7.83 4.93
CA ILE A 80 14.65 7.18 4.05
C ILE A 80 14.35 8.11 2.87
N LYS A 81 14.78 7.71 1.67
CA LYS A 81 14.50 8.43 0.42
C LYS A 81 13.17 8.01 -0.20
N ILE A 82 12.83 6.73 -0.04
CA ILE A 82 11.58 6.17 -0.58
C ILE A 82 10.93 5.32 0.49
N LEU A 83 9.69 5.66 0.88
CA LEU A 83 8.84 4.82 1.70
C LEU A 83 7.68 4.29 0.85
N ILE A 84 7.54 2.97 0.77
CA ILE A 84 6.37 2.30 0.21
C ILE A 84 5.62 1.63 1.36
N ASN A 85 4.65 2.33 1.94
CA ASN A 85 3.79 1.78 2.98
C ASN A 85 2.63 1.03 2.31
N ASN A 86 2.86 -0.28 2.09
CA ASN A 86 2.01 -1.12 1.24
C ASN A 86 1.40 -2.32 1.97
N ALA A 87 1.95 -2.74 3.11
CA ALA A 87 1.42 -3.89 3.84
C ALA A 87 -0.08 -3.74 4.13
N GLY A 88 -0.83 -4.79 3.87
CA GLY A 88 -2.27 -4.84 4.09
C GLY A 88 -2.88 -6.05 3.40
N PHE A 89 -4.07 -6.44 3.84
CA PHE A 89 -4.83 -7.52 3.22
C PHE A 89 -6.32 -7.28 3.30
N GLU A 90 -7.07 -8.10 2.59
CA GLU A 90 -8.52 -8.10 2.51
C GLU A 90 -9.06 -9.47 2.92
N ARG A 91 -10.16 -9.46 3.69
CA ARG A 91 -11.04 -10.59 3.89
C ARG A 91 -12.45 -10.15 3.51
N PRO A 92 -12.95 -10.62 2.39
CA PRO A 92 -14.28 -10.29 1.94
C PRO A 92 -15.34 -11.17 2.63
N GLY A 93 -16.56 -10.66 2.76
CA GLY A 93 -17.70 -11.35 3.35
C GLY A 93 -18.67 -10.40 4.00
N LYS A 94 -19.88 -10.92 4.31
CA LYS A 94 -20.88 -10.16 5.09
C LYS A 94 -20.35 -9.93 6.50
N PHE A 95 -20.38 -8.69 6.97
CA PHE A 95 -19.83 -8.30 8.27
C PHE A 95 -20.35 -9.16 9.44
N ILE A 96 -21.64 -9.47 9.45
CA ILE A 96 -22.26 -10.25 10.55
C ILE A 96 -21.79 -11.71 10.60
N SER A 97 -21.28 -12.26 9.51
CA SER A 97 -20.77 -13.64 9.42
C SER A 97 -19.26 -13.73 9.31
N MET A 98 -18.56 -12.59 9.36
CA MET A 98 -17.11 -12.56 9.30
C MET A 98 -16.52 -12.99 10.65
N ASP A 99 -15.44 -13.78 10.60
CA ASP A 99 -14.71 -14.16 11.80
C ASP A 99 -14.14 -12.92 12.51
N LYS A 100 -14.28 -12.87 13.84
CA LYS A 100 -13.75 -11.77 14.66
C LYS A 100 -12.23 -11.62 14.51
N THR A 101 -11.52 -12.71 14.35
CA THR A 101 -10.05 -12.71 14.15
C THR A 101 -9.68 -12.06 12.82
N ASP A 102 -10.44 -12.28 11.76
CA ASP A 102 -10.24 -11.64 10.47
C ASP A 102 -10.49 -10.12 10.54
N ILE A 103 -11.54 -9.71 11.25
CA ILE A 103 -11.84 -8.29 11.49
C ILE A 103 -10.67 -7.61 12.22
N LEU A 104 -10.25 -8.19 13.36
CA LEU A 104 -9.16 -7.65 14.18
C LEU A 104 -7.85 -7.61 13.39
N SER A 105 -7.52 -8.68 12.68
CA SER A 105 -6.30 -8.75 11.87
C SER A 105 -6.26 -7.68 10.76
N MET A 106 -7.41 -7.39 10.12
CA MET A 106 -7.49 -6.28 9.14
C MET A 106 -7.29 -4.92 9.80
N ILE A 107 -7.87 -4.69 10.99
CA ILE A 107 -7.69 -3.45 11.74
C ILE A 107 -6.23 -3.30 12.17
N ASP A 108 -5.65 -4.35 12.73
CA ASP A 108 -4.27 -4.35 13.22
C ASP A 108 -3.27 -4.06 12.11
N LEU A 109 -3.38 -4.71 10.95
CA LEU A 109 -2.42 -4.48 9.87
C LEU A 109 -2.75 -3.23 9.04
N ASN A 110 -4.01 -3.09 8.58
CA ASN A 110 -4.36 -2.04 7.60
C ASN A 110 -4.51 -0.65 8.24
N ILE A 111 -4.79 -0.55 9.54
CA ILE A 111 -4.95 0.72 10.25
C ILE A 111 -3.80 0.95 11.22
N LYS A 112 -3.67 0.12 12.27
CA LYS A 112 -2.62 0.28 13.28
C LYS A 112 -1.23 0.16 12.66
N GLY A 113 -0.94 -0.93 11.95
CA GLY A 113 0.35 -1.15 11.29
C GLY A 113 0.67 -0.06 10.28
N PHE A 114 -0.29 0.31 9.44
CA PHE A 114 -0.13 1.41 8.50
C PHE A 114 0.23 2.73 9.21
N THR A 115 -0.46 3.06 10.30
CA THR A 115 -0.24 4.29 11.06
C THR A 115 1.14 4.31 11.71
N MET A 116 1.51 3.21 12.36
CA MET A 116 2.77 3.11 13.09
C MET A 116 3.98 3.11 12.17
N ILE A 117 3.91 2.47 11.00
CA ILE A 117 4.98 2.57 9.98
C ILE A 117 5.21 4.02 9.56
N ASN A 118 4.16 4.80 9.36
CA ASN A 118 4.34 6.22 9.05
C ASN A 118 4.97 6.97 10.24
N ARG A 119 4.51 6.71 11.48
CA ARG A 119 5.04 7.35 12.68
C ARG A 119 6.53 7.04 12.92
N VAL A 120 6.95 5.81 12.61
CA VAL A 120 8.34 5.36 12.75
C VAL A 120 9.21 5.89 11.59
N CYS A 121 8.75 5.81 10.34
CA CYS A 121 9.61 6.08 9.18
C CYS A 121 9.70 7.57 8.81
N ILE A 122 8.63 8.35 8.96
CA ILE A 122 8.62 9.77 8.53
C ILE A 122 9.71 10.61 9.19
N PRO A 123 10.05 10.46 10.49
CA PRO A 123 11.13 11.21 11.12
C PRO A 123 12.52 11.02 10.49
N TYR A 124 12.72 9.90 9.77
CA TYR A 124 13.97 9.61 9.05
C TYR A 124 13.94 10.09 7.58
N MET A 125 12.87 10.73 7.14
CA MET A 125 12.74 11.31 5.80
C MET A 125 13.23 12.78 5.80
N LYS A 126 13.73 13.23 4.65
CA LYS A 126 14.24 14.59 4.46
C LYS A 126 13.66 15.19 3.17
N ALA A 127 13.89 16.46 2.94
CA ALA A 127 13.47 17.15 1.72
C ALA A 127 13.87 16.36 0.46
N GLY A 128 12.92 16.24 -0.48
CA GLY A 128 13.04 15.43 -1.68
C GLY A 128 12.71 13.94 -1.51
N SER A 129 12.48 13.46 -0.27
CA SER A 129 12.00 12.10 -0.06
C SER A 129 10.55 11.93 -0.50
N ILE A 130 10.19 10.71 -0.90
CA ILE A 130 8.83 10.35 -1.31
C ILE A 130 8.25 9.24 -0.46
N ALA A 131 6.98 9.34 -0.11
CA ALA A 131 6.22 8.27 0.52
C ALA A 131 4.99 7.92 -0.33
N ILE A 132 4.84 6.65 -0.69
CA ILE A 132 3.70 6.12 -1.42
C ILE A 132 2.89 5.24 -0.47
N MET A 133 1.65 5.66 -0.22
CA MET A 133 0.70 5.02 0.67
C MET A 133 -0.28 4.17 -0.15
N THR A 134 -0.18 2.84 -0.06
CA THR A 134 -1.04 1.94 -0.82
C THR A 134 -2.45 1.91 -0.24
N CYS A 135 -3.32 2.63 -0.91
CA CYS A 135 -4.75 2.70 -0.66
C CYS A 135 -5.51 1.68 -1.54
N SER A 136 -6.71 2.01 -1.98
CA SER A 136 -7.54 1.26 -2.92
C SER A 136 -8.62 2.17 -3.51
N VAL A 137 -9.21 1.81 -4.65
CA VAL A 137 -10.43 2.44 -5.16
C VAL A 137 -11.63 2.25 -4.23
N SER A 138 -11.65 1.20 -3.41
CA SER A 138 -12.65 0.99 -2.35
C SER A 138 -12.65 2.08 -1.27
N SER A 139 -11.63 2.96 -1.26
CA SER A 139 -11.61 4.16 -0.42
C SER A 139 -12.49 5.31 -0.92
N PHE A 140 -13.08 5.21 -2.11
CA PHE A 140 -13.91 6.28 -2.66
C PHE A 140 -15.40 6.10 -2.40
N CYS A 141 -15.83 4.89 -2.06
CA CYS A 141 -17.22 4.57 -1.74
C CYS A 141 -17.27 3.37 -0.79
N PRO A 142 -18.20 3.32 0.18
CA PRO A 142 -18.42 2.11 0.97
C PRO A 142 -18.77 0.92 0.08
N VAL A 143 -18.13 -0.23 0.34
CA VAL A 143 -18.31 -1.45 -0.46
C VAL A 143 -18.97 -2.53 0.40
N PRO A 144 -20.24 -2.92 0.12
CA PRO A 144 -20.87 -4.07 0.77
C PRO A 144 -20.02 -5.34 0.57
N ASN A 145 -20.01 -6.23 1.55
CA ASN A 145 -19.15 -7.41 1.64
C ASN A 145 -17.62 -7.13 1.77
N GLN A 146 -17.23 -5.85 1.80
CA GLN A 146 -15.88 -5.38 2.10
C GLN A 146 -15.88 -4.26 3.15
N ALA A 147 -16.84 -4.25 4.08
CA ALA A 147 -17.08 -3.14 4.98
C ALA A 147 -15.81 -2.71 5.76
N VAL A 148 -15.14 -3.65 6.43
CA VAL A 148 -13.93 -3.37 7.22
C VAL A 148 -12.78 -2.95 6.32
N TYR A 149 -12.58 -3.64 5.19
CA TYR A 149 -11.52 -3.30 4.24
C TYR A 149 -11.71 -1.91 3.64
N SER A 150 -12.89 -1.60 3.10
CA SER A 150 -13.16 -0.28 2.51
C SER A 150 -13.02 0.85 3.53
N ALA A 151 -13.48 0.63 4.79
CA ALA A 151 -13.29 1.57 5.88
C ALA A 151 -11.80 1.77 6.21
N SER A 152 -11.01 0.69 6.26
CA SER A 152 -9.57 0.80 6.46
C SER A 152 -8.88 1.61 5.36
N LYS A 153 -9.30 1.43 4.09
CA LYS A 153 -8.72 2.15 2.96
C LYS A 153 -9.16 3.61 2.88
N ILE A 154 -10.36 3.96 3.38
CA ILE A 154 -10.74 5.37 3.61
C ILE A 154 -9.81 6.00 4.66
N TYR A 155 -9.58 5.33 5.80
CA TYR A 155 -8.64 5.78 6.82
C TYR A 155 -7.25 6.05 6.23
N VAL A 156 -6.67 5.07 5.52
CA VAL A 156 -5.37 5.21 4.82
C VAL A 156 -5.34 6.45 3.93
N ARG A 157 -6.38 6.66 3.11
CA ARG A 157 -6.44 7.80 2.19
C ARG A 157 -6.53 9.14 2.91
N PHE A 158 -7.31 9.22 3.99
CA PHE A 158 -7.47 10.45 4.76
C PHE A 158 -6.19 10.80 5.52
N LEU A 159 -5.61 9.82 6.24
CA LEU A 159 -4.35 10.01 6.95
C LEU A 159 -3.21 10.42 6.00
N SER A 160 -3.08 9.75 4.85
CA SER A 160 -2.06 10.11 3.85
C SER A 160 -2.17 11.55 3.39
N ARG A 161 -3.39 12.07 3.28
CA ARG A 161 -3.61 13.45 2.85
C ARG A 161 -3.31 14.47 3.94
N ALA A 162 -3.63 14.15 5.19
CA ALA A 162 -3.29 15.00 6.35
C ALA A 162 -1.77 15.06 6.51
N LEU A 163 -1.10 13.90 6.58
CA LEU A 163 0.36 13.82 6.68
C LEU A 163 1.08 14.56 5.54
N ARG A 164 0.52 14.53 4.33
CA ARG A 164 1.07 15.31 3.22
C ARG A 164 1.14 16.81 3.51
N GLU A 165 0.09 17.39 4.07
CA GLU A 165 0.08 18.83 4.38
C GLU A 165 0.98 19.13 5.59
N GLU A 166 1.02 18.23 6.59
CA GLU A 166 1.92 18.36 7.74
C GLU A 166 3.41 18.33 7.33
N CYS A 167 3.79 17.40 6.44
CA CYS A 167 5.17 17.24 5.98
C CYS A 167 5.57 18.12 4.79
N LYS A 168 4.68 18.99 4.33
CA LYS A 168 4.90 19.81 3.13
C LYS A 168 6.06 20.78 3.28
N ASN A 169 6.16 21.42 4.43
CA ASN A 169 7.23 22.38 4.71
C ASN A 169 8.59 21.71 4.90
N ASP A 170 8.61 20.41 5.25
CA ASP A 170 9.82 19.60 5.33
C ASP A 170 10.27 19.09 3.94
N GLY A 171 9.52 19.43 2.88
CA GLY A 171 9.83 19.02 1.51
C GLY A 171 9.62 17.54 1.23
N ILE A 172 8.83 16.83 2.05
CA ILE A 172 8.52 15.40 1.89
C ILE A 172 7.25 15.25 1.04
N HIS A 173 7.33 14.44 -0.01
CA HIS A 173 6.21 14.21 -0.89
C HIS A 173 5.45 12.95 -0.53
N ILE A 174 4.25 13.08 0.04
CA ILE A 174 3.38 11.95 0.38
C ILE A 174 2.25 11.81 -0.66
N MET A 175 2.07 10.60 -1.21
CA MET A 175 1.06 10.30 -2.22
C MET A 175 0.23 9.08 -1.84
N ALA A 176 -1.11 9.21 -1.85
CA ALA A 176 -2.03 8.07 -1.80
C ALA A 176 -2.16 7.43 -3.18
N MET A 177 -1.75 6.17 -3.32
CA MET A 177 -1.92 5.37 -4.53
C MET A 177 -3.17 4.48 -4.36
N CYS A 178 -4.20 4.73 -5.18
CA CYS A 178 -5.51 4.09 -5.07
C CYS A 178 -5.75 3.18 -6.29
N PRO A 179 -5.19 1.96 -6.32
CA PRO A 179 -5.35 1.03 -7.43
C PRO A 179 -6.72 0.34 -7.39
N GLY A 180 -7.15 -0.13 -8.57
CA GLY A 180 -8.21 -1.13 -8.71
C GLY A 180 -7.64 -2.54 -8.70
N ASN A 181 -8.31 -3.48 -9.41
CA ASN A 181 -7.91 -4.89 -9.44
C ASN A 181 -6.49 -5.07 -10.00
N MET A 182 -5.74 -5.93 -9.34
CA MET A 182 -4.40 -6.38 -9.72
C MET A 182 -4.31 -7.87 -9.51
N ASP A 183 -3.57 -8.56 -10.38
CA ASP A 183 -3.28 -9.98 -10.24
C ASP A 183 -2.26 -10.20 -9.14
N THR A 184 -2.72 -10.58 -7.96
CA THR A 184 -1.92 -10.76 -6.74
C THR A 184 -2.38 -12.00 -5.98
N GLU A 185 -1.61 -12.47 -5.00
CA GLU A 185 -2.05 -13.53 -4.09
C GLU A 185 -3.36 -13.17 -3.35
N MET A 186 -3.61 -11.89 -3.12
CA MET A 186 -4.84 -11.40 -2.48
C MET A 186 -6.05 -11.45 -3.41
N ASN A 187 -5.86 -11.23 -4.70
CA ASN A 187 -6.90 -11.20 -5.72
C ASN A 187 -6.35 -11.81 -7.02
N PRO A 188 -6.21 -13.15 -7.10
CA PRO A 188 -5.68 -13.81 -8.29
C PRO A 188 -6.68 -13.70 -9.44
N LYS A 189 -6.17 -13.38 -10.63
CA LYS A 189 -6.99 -13.34 -11.85
C LYS A 189 -7.50 -14.74 -12.18
N GLY A 190 -8.82 -14.89 -12.29
CA GLY A 190 -9.46 -16.22 -12.50
C GLY A 190 -9.46 -17.10 -11.24
N GLY A 191 -9.08 -16.57 -10.08
CA GLY A 191 -9.30 -17.21 -8.79
C GLY A 191 -10.78 -17.10 -8.40
N ASN A 192 -11.18 -17.81 -7.33
CA ASN A 192 -12.53 -17.69 -6.76
C ASN A 192 -12.70 -16.30 -6.13
N SER A 193 -12.79 -15.27 -6.96
CA SER A 193 -13.22 -13.96 -6.50
C SER A 193 -14.67 -14.08 -6.03
N GLN A 194 -15.07 -13.24 -5.09
CA GLN A 194 -16.41 -13.27 -4.47
C GLN A 194 -17.57 -13.13 -5.45
N SER A 195 -17.30 -12.77 -6.69
CA SER A 195 -18.29 -12.60 -7.76
C SER A 195 -17.58 -12.58 -9.11
N ASP A 196 -18.13 -13.31 -10.08
CA ASP A 196 -17.73 -13.25 -11.49
C ASP A 196 -17.70 -11.83 -12.06
N LYS A 197 -18.42 -10.90 -11.43
CA LYS A 197 -18.49 -9.50 -11.83
C LYS A 197 -17.22 -8.72 -11.46
N VAL A 198 -16.58 -9.06 -10.33
CA VAL A 198 -15.29 -8.44 -9.92
C VAL A 198 -14.20 -8.84 -10.90
N ASP A 199 -14.20 -10.09 -11.37
CA ASP A 199 -13.23 -10.58 -12.35
C ASP A 199 -13.39 -9.94 -13.74
N LYS A 200 -14.57 -9.38 -14.04
CA LYS A 200 -14.81 -8.60 -15.26
C LYS A 200 -14.30 -7.16 -15.19
N LEU A 201 -13.92 -6.67 -14.01
CA LEU A 201 -13.32 -5.34 -13.88
C LEU A 201 -11.89 -5.34 -14.44
N PRO A 202 -11.41 -4.21 -14.99
CA PRO A 202 -10.08 -4.15 -15.59
C PRO A 202 -8.98 -4.50 -14.59
N PHE A 203 -8.13 -5.47 -14.91
CA PHE A 203 -6.90 -5.75 -14.16
C PHE A 203 -5.79 -4.81 -14.59
N LEU A 204 -5.08 -4.28 -13.63
CA LEU A 204 -3.98 -3.34 -13.82
C LEU A 204 -2.64 -4.07 -13.88
N ASN A 205 -1.76 -3.65 -14.79
CA ASN A 205 -0.39 -4.14 -14.84
C ASN A 205 0.42 -3.47 -13.72
N MET A 206 0.92 -4.27 -12.77
CA MET A 206 1.64 -3.77 -11.60
C MET A 206 2.92 -3.01 -11.96
N GLY A 207 3.73 -3.51 -12.91
CA GLY A 207 4.96 -2.84 -13.33
C GLY A 207 4.72 -1.46 -13.93
N VAL A 208 3.64 -1.31 -14.71
CA VAL A 208 3.26 0.00 -15.27
C VAL A 208 2.83 0.97 -14.19
N ILE A 209 2.01 0.52 -13.23
CA ILE A 209 1.49 1.42 -12.19
C ILE A 209 2.53 1.78 -11.14
N THR A 210 3.46 0.87 -10.77
CA THR A 210 4.54 1.16 -9.82
C THR A 210 5.51 2.18 -10.40
N LYS A 211 5.97 1.98 -11.64
CA LYS A 211 6.84 2.93 -12.36
C LYS A 211 6.20 4.32 -12.45
N LYS A 212 4.91 4.38 -12.83
CA LYS A 212 4.19 5.65 -12.93
C LYS A 212 3.95 6.29 -11.57
N SER A 213 3.69 5.51 -10.52
CA SER A 213 3.48 6.03 -9.18
C SER A 213 4.75 6.67 -8.60
N LEU A 214 5.94 6.05 -8.78
CA LEU A 214 7.22 6.65 -8.38
C LEU A 214 7.43 8.01 -9.07
N LEU A 215 7.22 8.07 -10.39
CA LEU A 215 7.33 9.31 -11.13
C LEU A 215 6.38 10.41 -10.62
N LEU A 216 5.12 10.05 -10.35
CA LEU A 216 4.12 10.99 -9.87
C LEU A 216 4.36 11.44 -8.43
N ALA A 217 4.84 10.55 -7.56
CA ALA A 217 5.22 10.89 -6.19
C ALA A 217 6.37 11.90 -6.17
N LYS A 218 7.42 11.70 -6.99
CA LYS A 218 8.53 12.66 -7.18
C LYS A 218 8.05 14.02 -7.68
N LYS A 219 7.02 14.06 -8.53
CA LYS A 219 6.37 15.30 -8.97
C LYS A 219 5.42 15.89 -7.95
N GLY A 220 5.41 15.38 -6.73
CA GLY A 220 4.57 15.89 -5.65
C GLY A 220 3.06 15.69 -5.85
N ARG A 221 2.61 14.69 -6.62
CA ARG A 221 1.17 14.39 -6.76
C ARG A 221 0.60 13.83 -5.46
N ALA A 222 -0.56 14.35 -5.03
CA ALA A 222 -1.20 13.94 -3.78
C ALA A 222 -1.94 12.60 -3.88
N ILE A 223 -2.53 12.30 -5.04
CA ILE A 223 -3.30 11.07 -5.28
C ILE A 223 -3.02 10.55 -6.69
N TYR A 224 -2.82 9.25 -6.81
CA TYR A 224 -2.78 8.54 -8.07
C TYR A 224 -3.82 7.41 -8.09
N THR A 225 -4.71 7.42 -9.08
CA THR A 225 -5.68 6.36 -9.36
C THR A 225 -5.38 5.82 -10.76
N PRO A 226 -4.73 4.66 -10.89
CA PRO A 226 -4.37 4.09 -12.18
C PRO A 226 -5.61 3.53 -12.93
N GLY A 227 -5.53 3.54 -14.25
CA GLY A 227 -6.62 3.09 -15.13
C GLY A 227 -7.72 4.14 -15.34
N THR A 228 -8.17 4.28 -16.60
CA THR A 228 -9.21 5.26 -16.95
C THR A 228 -10.54 4.94 -16.29
N PHE A 229 -10.93 3.66 -16.29
CA PHE A 229 -12.13 3.18 -15.60
C PHE A 229 -12.15 3.61 -14.12
N TYR A 230 -11.10 3.34 -13.38
CA TYR A 230 -11.00 3.66 -11.95
C TYR A 230 -10.90 5.16 -11.66
N ARG A 231 -10.35 5.95 -12.60
CA ARG A 231 -10.40 7.43 -12.51
C ARG A 231 -11.81 7.95 -12.69
N MET A 232 -12.58 7.40 -13.63
CA MET A 232 -14.00 7.75 -13.82
C MET A 232 -14.82 7.36 -12.59
N TYR A 233 -14.61 6.16 -12.04
CA TYR A 233 -15.23 5.74 -10.78
C TYR A 233 -14.94 6.71 -9.63
N ARG A 234 -13.69 7.14 -9.47
CA ARG A 234 -13.31 8.16 -8.47
C ARG A 234 -14.04 9.48 -8.68
N ILE A 235 -14.22 9.93 -9.91
CA ILE A 235 -14.94 11.17 -10.23
C ILE A 235 -16.43 10.98 -9.91
N ALA A 236 -17.02 9.89 -10.38
CA ALA A 236 -18.42 9.55 -10.13
C ALA A 236 -18.75 9.50 -8.63
N SER A 237 -17.88 8.88 -7.82
CA SER A 237 -18.06 8.80 -6.36
C SER A 237 -18.07 10.16 -5.63
N LYS A 238 -17.63 11.23 -6.29
CA LYS A 238 -17.66 12.60 -5.75
C LYS A 238 -18.89 13.40 -6.19
N ILE A 239 -19.47 13.04 -7.33
CA ILE A 239 -20.57 13.79 -7.96
C ILE A 239 -21.90 13.17 -7.55
N PHE A 240 -22.01 11.84 -7.57
CA PHE A 240 -23.27 11.16 -7.28
C PHE A 240 -23.48 10.92 -5.78
N PRO A 241 -24.73 10.92 -5.31
CA PRO A 241 -25.06 10.58 -3.93
C PRO A 241 -24.48 9.22 -3.53
N SER A 242 -23.90 9.15 -2.34
CA SER A 242 -23.25 7.93 -1.83
C SER A 242 -24.19 6.72 -1.81
N ALA A 243 -25.48 6.93 -1.50
CA ALA A 243 -26.48 5.86 -1.50
C ALA A 243 -26.65 5.18 -2.88
N TRP A 244 -26.55 5.94 -3.98
CA TRP A 244 -26.60 5.39 -5.34
C TRP A 244 -25.32 4.62 -5.67
N MET A 245 -24.18 5.21 -5.34
CA MET A 245 -22.88 4.57 -5.56
C MET A 245 -22.77 3.24 -4.79
N ILE A 246 -23.21 3.19 -3.54
CA ILE A 246 -23.21 1.97 -2.72
C ILE A 246 -24.06 0.87 -3.37
N LYS A 247 -25.26 1.21 -3.89
CA LYS A 247 -26.12 0.24 -4.59
C LYS A 247 -25.48 -0.31 -5.85
N ILE A 248 -24.81 0.55 -6.65
CA ILE A 248 -24.13 0.13 -7.90
C ILE A 248 -22.95 -0.78 -7.54
N VAL A 249 -22.09 -0.34 -6.64
CA VAL A 249 -20.90 -1.10 -6.21
C VAL A 249 -21.30 -2.40 -5.51
N GLY A 250 -22.32 -2.38 -4.66
CA GLY A 250 -22.81 -3.57 -3.97
C GLY A 250 -23.26 -4.67 -4.92
N ARG A 251 -23.85 -4.33 -6.07
CA ARG A 251 -24.24 -5.32 -7.10
C ARG A 251 -23.04 -6.00 -7.79
N THR A 252 -21.87 -5.38 -7.71
CA THR A 252 -20.62 -5.95 -8.27
C THR A 252 -20.01 -6.98 -7.32
N TYR A 253 -20.25 -6.84 -6.01
CA TYR A 253 -19.73 -7.71 -4.95
C TYR A 253 -20.76 -8.69 -4.38
N GLN A 254 -21.92 -8.80 -5.00
CA GLN A 254 -22.96 -9.84 -4.78
C GLN A 254 -22.89 -10.89 -5.88
#